data_e45248e8e108311194fbb52fcb1d1f6e
#
_entry.id   e45248e8e108311194fbb52fcb1d1f6e
#
_cell.length_a   1.000
_cell.length_b   1.000
_cell.length_c   1.000
_cell.angle_alpha   90.00
_cell.angle_beta   90.00
_cell.angle_gamma   90.00
#
_symmetry.space_group_name_H-M   'P 1'
#
loop_
_entity.id
_entity.type
_entity.pdbx_description
1 polymer ?
#
loop_
_entity_poly.entity_id
_entity_poly.type
_entity_poly.pdbx_seq_one_letter_code
_entity_poly.pdbx_strand_id
1 'polypeptide(L)'
;DLATIGVFVRGHGQNVQPFFDRFSKLFKAQKASQYKNIDRMKVLSVRKGGDPICVMPGEMVADSLMVAGGAAGQSGLAYSMRAGTICGIVAGEAVLKDDVSHRSLSEYVRRWKREFYWQYRMGRSSLQTLGQMKDEEIERLIYGLSGKGLVSNGSFFKKAVYAGALVTMIRPQTPYDLLVNLIR
;
A
#
# COMPACT_ATOMS: atom_id res chain seq x y z
N ASP A 1 -10.96 -15.18 21.90
CA ASP A 1 -10.74 -14.06 20.98
C ASP A 1 -9.78 -14.46 19.89
N LEU A 2 -9.93 -13.90 18.70
CA LEU A 2 -9.11 -14.16 17.53
C LEU A 2 -8.37 -12.88 17.14
N ALA A 3 -7.06 -12.99 16.84
CA ALA A 3 -6.27 -11.86 16.35
C ALA A 3 -5.45 -12.27 15.13
N THR A 4 -5.23 -11.33 14.22
CA THR A 4 -4.33 -11.49 13.09
C THR A 4 -3.08 -10.64 13.34
N ILE A 5 -1.92 -11.28 13.25
CA ILE A 5 -0.62 -10.62 13.40
C ILE A 5 0.16 -10.85 12.11
N GLY A 6 0.71 -9.79 11.55
CA GLY A 6 1.48 -9.86 10.31
C GLY A 6 2.71 -8.96 10.33
N VAL A 7 3.71 -9.37 9.55
CA VAL A 7 4.92 -8.60 9.29
C VAL A 7 5.10 -8.50 7.78
N PHE A 8 5.36 -7.29 7.32
CA PHE A 8 5.69 -7.01 5.93
C PHE A 8 7.16 -6.60 5.84
N VAL A 9 7.89 -7.24 4.94
CA VAL A 9 9.28 -6.90 4.64
C VAL A 9 9.35 -6.41 3.21
N ARG A 10 9.97 -5.26 3.01
CA ARG A 10 10.16 -4.71 1.68
C ARG A 10 11.33 -5.40 0.99
N GLY A 11 11.12 -5.84 -0.23
CA GLY A 11 12.15 -6.45 -1.06
C GLY A 11 11.70 -7.75 -1.72
N HIS A 12 12.24 -8.02 -2.90
CA HIS A 12 11.95 -9.25 -3.63
C HIS A 12 12.71 -10.42 -3.01
N GLY A 13 12.04 -11.56 -2.83
CA GLY A 13 12.68 -12.80 -2.37
C GLY A 13 13.16 -12.79 -0.91
N GLN A 14 12.76 -11.80 -0.11
CA GLN A 14 13.17 -11.71 1.29
C GLN A 14 12.54 -12.84 2.13
N ASN A 15 13.35 -13.48 2.96
CA ASN A 15 12.83 -14.40 3.97
C ASN A 15 12.20 -13.62 5.13
N VAL A 16 10.88 -13.64 5.22
CA VAL A 16 10.10 -12.90 6.22
C VAL A 16 10.13 -13.56 7.60
N GLN A 17 10.50 -14.86 7.69
CA GLN A 17 10.40 -15.64 8.93
C GLN A 17 11.20 -15.05 10.10
N PRO A 18 12.47 -14.66 9.96
CA PRO A 18 13.24 -14.08 11.08
C PRO A 18 12.61 -12.80 11.65
N PHE A 19 12.04 -11.97 10.78
CA PHE A 19 11.35 -10.74 11.20
C PHE A 19 10.06 -11.04 11.95
N PHE A 20 9.30 -12.03 11.48
CA PHE A 20 8.09 -12.48 12.15
C PHE A 20 8.38 -13.07 13.54
N ASP A 21 9.41 -13.90 13.65
CA ASP A 21 9.81 -14.52 14.92
C ASP A 21 10.25 -13.46 15.95
N ARG A 22 11.08 -12.51 15.52
CA ARG A 22 11.51 -11.38 16.35
C ARG A 22 10.31 -10.52 16.78
N PHE A 23 9.46 -10.14 15.84
CA PHE A 23 8.27 -9.34 16.13
C PHE A 23 7.34 -10.07 17.11
N SER A 24 7.06 -11.35 16.89
CA SER A 24 6.17 -12.16 17.75
C SER A 24 6.70 -12.24 19.19
N LYS A 25 8.02 -12.38 19.34
CA LYS A 25 8.68 -12.37 20.66
C LYS A 25 8.54 -11.02 21.36
N LEU A 26 8.80 -9.92 20.68
CA LEU A 26 8.65 -8.57 21.20
C LEU A 26 7.19 -8.24 21.53
N PHE A 27 6.26 -8.63 20.67
CA PHE A 27 4.83 -8.43 20.88
C PHE A 27 4.35 -9.14 22.15
N LYS A 28 4.71 -10.40 22.34
CA LYS A 28 4.38 -11.14 23.55
C LYS A 28 4.94 -10.47 24.81
N ALA A 29 6.20 -10.06 24.77
CA ALA A 29 6.84 -9.39 25.91
C ALA A 29 6.16 -8.05 26.25
N GLN A 30 5.86 -7.21 25.23
CA GLN A 30 5.16 -5.94 25.44
C GLN A 30 3.72 -6.12 25.94
N LYS A 31 3.03 -7.16 25.51
CA LYS A 31 1.62 -7.39 25.85
C LYS A 31 1.41 -8.23 27.12
N ALA A 32 2.46 -8.80 27.68
CA ALA A 32 2.39 -9.62 28.88
C ALA A 32 1.74 -8.93 30.07
N SER A 33 1.96 -7.62 30.21
CA SER A 33 1.33 -6.80 31.28
C SER A 33 -0.17 -6.54 31.04
N GLN A 34 -0.62 -6.56 29.78
CA GLN A 34 -2.00 -6.26 29.41
C GLN A 34 -2.88 -7.51 29.33
N TYR A 35 -2.28 -8.64 28.98
CA TYR A 35 -2.99 -9.90 28.72
C TYR A 35 -2.37 -11.06 29.46
N LYS A 36 -2.98 -11.48 30.57
CA LYS A 36 -2.49 -12.56 31.46
C LYS A 36 -2.24 -13.91 30.76
N ASN A 37 -2.88 -14.16 29.63
CA ASN A 37 -2.81 -15.44 28.90
C ASN A 37 -2.10 -15.33 27.56
N ILE A 38 -1.31 -14.29 27.31
CA ILE A 38 -0.66 -14.11 26.00
C ILE A 38 0.29 -15.25 25.64
N ASP A 39 0.90 -15.89 26.64
CA ASP A 39 1.78 -17.05 26.44
C ASP A 39 1.04 -18.29 25.96
N ARG A 40 -0.28 -18.35 26.20
CA ARG A 40 -1.16 -19.42 25.72
C ARG A 40 -1.69 -19.20 24.32
N MET A 41 -1.30 -18.12 23.67
CA MET A 41 -1.69 -17.80 22.30
C MET A 41 -1.22 -18.89 21.35
N LYS A 42 -2.19 -19.54 20.67
CA LYS A 42 -1.92 -20.58 19.68
C LYS A 42 -2.01 -19.99 18.27
N VAL A 43 -1.05 -20.35 17.43
CA VAL A 43 -1.11 -20.05 16.01
C VAL A 43 -2.10 -21.01 15.36
N LEU A 44 -3.19 -20.50 14.80
CA LEU A 44 -4.22 -21.30 14.12
C LEU A 44 -3.87 -21.50 12.64
N SER A 45 -3.34 -20.49 11.98
CA SER A 45 -2.89 -20.60 10.60
C SER A 45 -1.77 -19.62 10.31
N VAL A 46 -0.90 -19.97 9.38
CA VAL A 46 0.15 -19.09 8.83
C VAL A 46 -0.06 -18.97 7.35
N ARG A 47 -0.06 -17.72 6.85
CA ARG A 47 -0.10 -17.43 5.41
C ARG A 47 1.12 -16.61 5.04
N LYS A 48 1.74 -16.96 3.93
CA LYS A 48 2.89 -16.25 3.36
C LYS A 48 2.56 -15.87 1.92
N GLY A 49 3.01 -14.70 1.49
CA GLY A 49 2.78 -14.24 0.13
C GLY A 49 3.50 -12.93 -0.13
N GLY A 50 3.41 -12.45 -1.35
CA GLY A 50 3.87 -11.13 -1.76
C GLY A 50 2.68 -10.26 -2.16
N ASP A 51 2.80 -8.96 -1.92
CA ASP A 51 1.81 -7.97 -2.35
C ASP A 51 2.56 -6.85 -3.09
N PRO A 52 2.20 -6.55 -4.34
CA PRO A 52 2.84 -5.50 -5.14
C PRO A 52 2.42 -4.10 -4.69
N ILE A 53 2.76 -3.74 -3.46
CA ILE A 53 2.40 -2.45 -2.85
C ILE A 53 3.03 -1.30 -3.64
N CYS A 54 2.21 -0.33 -4.07
CA CYS A 54 2.62 0.88 -4.79
C CYS A 54 3.46 0.61 -6.06
N VAL A 55 3.28 -0.55 -6.67
CA VAL A 55 3.81 -0.82 -8.00
C VAL A 55 2.81 -0.27 -9.03
N MET A 56 3.32 0.50 -10.01
CA MET A 56 2.45 0.91 -11.12
C MET A 56 2.01 -0.33 -11.88
N PRO A 57 0.70 -0.52 -12.08
CA PRO A 57 0.22 -1.62 -12.90
C PRO A 57 0.85 -1.59 -14.29
N GLY A 58 1.35 -2.74 -14.72
CA GLY A 58 1.85 -2.96 -16.05
C GLY A 58 0.70 -3.17 -17.07
N GLU A 59 0.78 -4.21 -17.83
CA GLU A 59 -0.29 -4.62 -18.72
C GLU A 59 -1.46 -5.23 -17.92
N MET A 60 -2.63 -4.60 -18.04
CA MET A 60 -3.85 -5.02 -17.32
C MET A 60 -4.90 -5.61 -18.24
N VAL A 61 -4.67 -5.56 -19.55
CA VAL A 61 -5.64 -6.02 -20.58
C VAL A 61 -4.94 -6.74 -21.72
N ALA A 62 -5.60 -7.70 -22.28
CA ALA A 62 -5.30 -8.34 -23.57
C ALA A 62 -6.62 -8.63 -24.29
N ASP A 63 -6.58 -9.22 -25.49
CA ASP A 63 -7.80 -9.66 -26.16
C ASP A 63 -8.57 -10.63 -25.27
N SER A 64 -9.83 -10.33 -25.01
CA SER A 64 -10.73 -11.12 -24.15
C SER A 64 -10.26 -11.29 -22.70
N LEU A 65 -9.28 -10.51 -22.22
CA LEU A 65 -8.71 -10.64 -20.88
C LEU A 65 -8.58 -9.29 -20.19
N MET A 66 -8.99 -9.25 -18.94
CA MET A 66 -8.77 -8.10 -18.03
C MET A 66 -8.30 -8.61 -16.67
N VAL A 67 -7.35 -7.91 -16.05
CA VAL A 67 -6.82 -8.24 -14.73
C VAL A 67 -7.06 -7.06 -13.78
N ALA A 68 -7.63 -7.32 -12.60
CA ALA A 68 -7.90 -6.34 -11.59
C ALA A 68 -7.42 -6.80 -10.19
N GLY A 69 -7.26 -5.85 -9.28
CA GLY A 69 -6.85 -6.13 -7.91
C GLY A 69 -5.35 -6.37 -7.73
N GLY A 70 -4.96 -7.11 -6.71
CA GLY A 70 -3.56 -7.36 -6.36
C GLY A 70 -2.74 -7.96 -7.49
N ALA A 71 -3.32 -8.85 -8.30
CA ALA A 71 -2.67 -9.45 -9.47
C ALA A 71 -2.27 -8.41 -10.54
N ALA A 72 -3.02 -7.31 -10.62
CA ALA A 72 -2.72 -6.18 -11.52
C ALA A 72 -1.84 -5.10 -10.84
N GLY A 73 -1.31 -5.34 -9.65
CA GLY A 73 -0.59 -4.32 -8.89
C GLY A 73 -1.47 -3.27 -8.20
N GLN A 74 -2.79 -3.48 -8.19
CA GLN A 74 -3.76 -2.57 -7.57
C GLN A 74 -4.00 -2.95 -6.11
N SER A 75 -2.93 -2.91 -5.31
CA SER A 75 -2.93 -3.38 -3.93
C SER A 75 -3.77 -2.50 -3.01
N GLY A 76 -4.39 -3.15 -2.02
CA GLY A 76 -5.25 -2.53 -1.02
C GLY A 76 -6.74 -2.74 -1.31
N LEU A 77 -7.52 -3.07 -0.26
CA LEU A 77 -8.92 -3.49 -0.39
C LEU A 77 -9.76 -2.46 -1.16
N ALA A 78 -9.72 -1.19 -0.77
CA ALA A 78 -10.52 -0.14 -1.40
C ALA A 78 -10.13 0.07 -2.87
N TYR A 79 -8.84 0.06 -3.18
CA TYR A 79 -8.34 0.19 -4.56
C TYR A 79 -8.74 -1.00 -5.42
N SER A 80 -8.59 -2.24 -4.89
CA SER A 80 -8.96 -3.46 -5.60
C SER A 80 -10.47 -3.52 -5.89
N MET A 81 -11.31 -3.16 -4.92
CA MET A 81 -12.77 -3.11 -5.10
C MET A 81 -13.17 -2.08 -6.16
N ARG A 82 -12.59 -0.88 -6.11
CA ARG A 82 -12.90 0.17 -7.08
C ARG A 82 -12.39 -0.19 -8.48
N ALA A 83 -11.19 -0.77 -8.58
CA ALA A 83 -10.65 -1.28 -9.83
C ALA A 83 -11.54 -2.38 -10.42
N GLY A 84 -12.02 -3.30 -9.59
CA GLY A 84 -12.98 -4.32 -9.97
C GLY A 84 -14.30 -3.73 -10.50
N THR A 85 -14.81 -2.67 -9.88
CA THR A 85 -16.00 -1.95 -10.36
C THR A 85 -15.76 -1.36 -11.75
N ILE A 86 -14.63 -0.66 -11.97
CA ILE A 86 -14.30 -0.08 -13.28
C ILE A 86 -14.15 -1.19 -14.32
N CYS A 87 -13.46 -2.28 -13.95
CA CYS A 87 -13.27 -3.46 -14.80
C CYS A 87 -14.61 -4.06 -15.24
N GLY A 88 -15.52 -4.30 -14.28
CA GLY A 88 -16.85 -4.87 -14.57
C GLY A 88 -17.71 -3.98 -15.48
N ILE A 89 -17.67 -2.66 -15.28
CA ILE A 89 -18.38 -1.72 -16.17
C ILE A 89 -17.85 -1.82 -17.60
N VAL A 90 -16.51 -1.78 -17.77
CA VAL A 90 -15.90 -1.81 -19.10
C VAL A 90 -16.13 -3.18 -19.78
N ALA A 91 -16.05 -4.27 -19.02
CA ALA A 91 -16.36 -5.60 -19.53
C ALA A 91 -17.80 -5.69 -20.06
N GLY A 92 -18.76 -5.17 -19.27
CA GLY A 92 -20.17 -5.12 -19.70
C GLY A 92 -20.38 -4.29 -20.96
N GLU A 93 -19.76 -3.10 -21.03
CA GLU A 93 -19.81 -2.24 -22.21
C GLU A 93 -19.21 -2.92 -23.47
N ALA A 94 -18.11 -3.66 -23.30
CA ALA A 94 -17.44 -4.39 -24.38
C ALA A 94 -18.29 -5.54 -24.90
N VAL A 95 -18.90 -6.34 -24.01
CA VAL A 95 -19.78 -7.43 -24.36
C VAL A 95 -21.02 -6.92 -25.10
N LEU A 96 -21.64 -5.83 -24.64
CA LEU A 96 -22.80 -5.24 -25.31
C LEU A 96 -22.50 -4.71 -26.71
N LYS A 97 -21.23 -4.38 -27.00
CA LYS A 97 -20.76 -3.94 -28.33
C LYS A 97 -20.22 -5.07 -29.19
N ASP A 98 -20.21 -6.30 -28.67
CA ASP A 98 -19.57 -7.46 -29.27
C ASP A 98 -18.10 -7.21 -29.67
N ASP A 99 -17.38 -6.38 -28.86
CA ASP A 99 -15.98 -6.03 -29.08
C ASP A 99 -15.18 -6.18 -27.79
N VAL A 100 -14.56 -7.33 -27.61
CA VAL A 100 -13.68 -7.67 -26.48
C VAL A 100 -12.19 -7.61 -26.85
N SER A 101 -11.84 -6.85 -27.90
CA SER A 101 -10.46 -6.63 -28.30
C SER A 101 -9.66 -5.86 -27.22
N HIS A 102 -8.34 -6.03 -27.24
CA HIS A 102 -7.43 -5.24 -26.42
C HIS A 102 -7.72 -3.72 -26.51
N ARG A 103 -8.02 -3.24 -27.72
CA ARG A 103 -8.35 -1.83 -27.97
C ARG A 103 -9.57 -1.38 -27.18
N SER A 104 -10.66 -2.13 -27.26
CA SER A 104 -11.90 -1.86 -26.54
C SER A 104 -11.68 -1.94 -25.01
N LEU A 105 -11.05 -3.00 -24.54
CA LEU A 105 -10.79 -3.24 -23.12
C LEU A 105 -9.78 -2.25 -22.52
N SER A 106 -8.95 -1.57 -23.32
CA SER A 106 -8.02 -0.53 -22.87
C SER A 106 -8.71 0.68 -22.24
N GLU A 107 -10.03 0.83 -22.43
CA GLU A 107 -10.83 1.81 -21.68
C GLU A 107 -10.74 1.61 -20.17
N TYR A 108 -10.64 0.36 -19.70
CA TYR A 108 -10.38 0.06 -18.29
C TYR A 108 -9.09 0.72 -17.79
N VAL A 109 -8.01 0.55 -18.53
CA VAL A 109 -6.70 1.15 -18.19
C VAL A 109 -6.79 2.67 -18.12
N ARG A 110 -7.51 3.29 -19.09
CA ARG A 110 -7.70 4.76 -19.13
C ARG A 110 -8.50 5.27 -17.95
N ARG A 111 -9.64 4.63 -17.60
CA ARG A 111 -10.46 5.00 -16.45
C ARG A 111 -9.71 4.81 -15.14
N TRP A 112 -9.01 3.68 -15.00
CA TRP A 112 -8.19 3.40 -13.82
C TRP A 112 -7.07 4.44 -13.66
N LYS A 113 -6.30 4.74 -14.71
CA LYS A 113 -5.23 5.76 -14.66
C LYS A 113 -5.77 7.15 -14.32
N ARG A 114 -6.89 7.55 -14.86
CA ARG A 114 -7.51 8.84 -14.57
C ARG A 114 -7.85 9.00 -13.08
N GLU A 115 -8.27 7.91 -12.42
CA GLU A 115 -8.67 7.94 -11.03
C GLU A 115 -7.47 7.77 -10.08
N PHE A 116 -6.53 6.90 -10.40
CA PHE A 116 -5.53 6.43 -9.44
C PHE A 116 -4.07 6.75 -9.77
N TYR A 117 -3.76 7.20 -10.96
CA TYR A 117 -2.38 7.37 -11.42
C TYR A 117 -1.52 8.17 -10.43
N TRP A 118 -1.99 9.36 -10.03
CA TRP A 118 -1.24 10.23 -9.14
C TRP A 118 -1.10 9.67 -7.72
N GLN A 119 -2.13 9.02 -7.22
CA GLN A 119 -2.09 8.39 -5.89
C GLN A 119 -1.04 7.29 -5.84
N TYR A 120 -0.96 6.46 -6.86
CA TYR A 120 0.05 5.41 -6.98
C TYR A 120 1.46 5.97 -7.16
N ARG A 121 1.63 6.99 -7.98
CA ARG A 121 2.91 7.67 -8.15
C ARG A 121 3.40 8.27 -6.84
N MET A 122 2.56 9.01 -6.14
CA MET A 122 2.88 9.60 -4.84
C MET A 122 3.16 8.53 -3.79
N GLY A 123 2.34 7.48 -3.71
CA GLY A 123 2.54 6.38 -2.78
C GLY A 123 3.88 5.67 -3.01
N ARG A 124 4.23 5.40 -4.26
CA ARG A 124 5.53 4.82 -4.62
C ARG A 124 6.69 5.72 -4.19
N SER A 125 6.63 7.01 -4.53
CA SER A 125 7.66 7.99 -4.17
C SER A 125 7.81 8.07 -2.64
N SER A 126 6.71 8.14 -1.89
CA SER A 126 6.72 8.17 -0.44
C SER A 126 7.36 6.92 0.18
N LEU A 127 7.03 5.73 -0.33
CA LEU A 127 7.63 4.48 0.13
C LEU A 127 9.13 4.41 -0.16
N GLN A 128 9.57 4.90 -1.30
CA GLN A 128 10.99 4.97 -1.63
C GLN A 128 11.73 5.89 -0.67
N THR A 129 11.15 7.06 -0.38
CA THR A 129 11.71 8.03 0.56
C THR A 129 11.79 7.46 1.98
N LEU A 130 10.71 6.85 2.47
CA LEU A 130 10.70 6.18 3.77
C LEU A 130 11.76 5.07 3.85
N GLY A 131 11.96 4.32 2.77
CA GLY A 131 12.99 3.27 2.72
C GLY A 131 14.44 3.77 2.73
N GLN A 132 14.66 5.07 2.57
CA GLN A 132 15.96 5.73 2.65
C GLN A 132 16.18 6.44 4.00
N MET A 133 15.14 6.54 4.84
CA MET A 133 15.22 7.17 6.15
C MET A 133 15.92 6.24 7.14
N LYS A 134 16.67 6.84 8.08
CA LYS A 134 17.23 6.14 9.24
C LYS A 134 16.14 5.90 10.30
N ASP A 135 16.36 4.94 11.18
CA ASP A 135 15.41 4.60 12.22
C ASP A 135 15.05 5.80 13.10
N GLU A 136 16.05 6.65 13.44
CA GLU A 136 15.83 7.85 14.26
C GLU A 136 14.99 8.90 13.53
N GLU A 137 15.08 8.98 12.20
CA GLU A 137 14.25 9.89 11.38
C GLU A 137 12.82 9.38 11.33
N ILE A 138 12.63 8.05 11.21
CA ILE A 138 11.31 7.39 11.24
C ILE A 138 10.66 7.58 12.61
N GLU A 139 11.41 7.39 13.70
CA GLU A 139 10.89 7.62 15.06
C GLU A 139 10.43 9.06 15.26
N ARG A 140 11.22 10.06 14.85
CA ARG A 140 10.82 11.48 14.91
C ARG A 140 9.58 11.76 14.08
N LEU A 141 9.46 11.13 12.91
CA LEU A 141 8.28 11.26 12.04
C LEU A 141 7.04 10.70 12.75
N ILE A 142 7.13 9.47 13.28
CA ILE A 142 6.02 8.84 14.00
C ILE A 142 5.62 9.67 15.20
N TYR A 143 6.59 10.14 15.99
CA TYR A 143 6.32 10.97 17.17
C TYR A 143 5.67 12.30 16.81
N GLY A 144 6.16 12.97 15.78
CA GLY A 144 5.59 14.24 15.30
C GLY A 144 4.19 14.11 14.72
N LEU A 145 3.84 12.92 14.17
CA LEU A 145 2.51 12.63 13.65
C LEU A 145 1.55 12.08 14.72
N SER A 146 2.07 11.65 15.87
CA SER A 146 1.29 11.11 16.97
C SER A 146 0.27 12.14 17.49
N GLY A 147 -0.95 11.70 17.71
CA GLY A 147 -2.04 12.55 18.21
C GLY A 147 -2.61 13.58 17.21
N LYS A 148 -2.08 13.66 15.98
CA LYS A 148 -2.52 14.66 15.00
C LYS A 148 -3.73 14.24 14.15
N GLY A 149 -4.32 13.08 14.42
CA GLY A 149 -5.55 12.64 13.76
C GLY A 149 -5.46 12.56 12.23
N LEU A 150 -4.30 12.18 11.68
CA LEU A 150 -4.08 12.08 10.23
C LEU A 150 -5.03 11.09 9.53
N VAL A 151 -5.57 10.13 10.29
CA VAL A 151 -6.53 9.14 9.81
C VAL A 151 -7.97 9.58 10.03
N SER A 152 -8.20 10.63 10.83
CA SER A 152 -9.53 11.15 11.12
C SER A 152 -10.08 12.04 10.01
N ASN A 153 -11.40 12.32 10.05
CA ASN A 153 -12.07 13.20 9.11
C ASN A 153 -11.41 14.59 9.04
N GLY A 154 -10.97 14.98 7.86
CA GLY A 154 -10.36 16.28 7.61
C GLY A 154 -9.84 16.38 6.19
N SER A 155 -9.65 17.61 5.68
CA SER A 155 -9.16 17.85 4.34
C SER A 155 -7.84 17.11 4.07
N PHE A 156 -7.83 16.23 3.07
CA PHE A 156 -6.64 15.53 2.60
C PHE A 156 -5.47 16.50 2.34
N PHE A 157 -5.77 17.66 1.76
CA PHE A 157 -4.76 18.66 1.45
C PHE A 157 -4.05 19.20 2.70
N LYS A 158 -4.80 19.54 3.77
CA LYS A 158 -4.18 20.01 5.03
C LYS A 158 -3.28 18.94 5.66
N LYS A 159 -3.70 17.68 5.61
CA LYS A 159 -2.91 16.55 6.12
C LYS A 159 -1.64 16.33 5.32
N ALA A 160 -1.73 16.40 3.98
CA ALA A 160 -0.59 16.25 3.09
C ALA A 160 0.43 17.37 3.29
N VAL A 161 -0.03 18.63 3.41
CA VAL A 161 0.84 19.79 3.69
C VAL A 161 1.53 19.63 5.04
N TYR A 162 0.80 19.25 6.10
CA TYR A 162 1.38 19.06 7.42
C TYR A 162 2.41 17.93 7.44
N ALA A 163 2.05 16.76 6.89
CA ALA A 163 2.98 15.63 6.80
C ALA A 163 4.21 15.98 5.96
N GLY A 164 4.02 16.66 4.84
CA GLY A 164 5.12 17.13 3.99
C GLY A 164 6.05 18.09 4.70
N ALA A 165 5.50 19.08 5.43
CA ALA A 165 6.29 20.03 6.22
C ALA A 165 7.10 19.31 7.31
N LEU A 166 6.48 18.38 8.04
CA LEU A 166 7.15 17.62 9.09
C LEU A 166 8.28 16.76 8.52
N VAL A 167 8.04 16.05 7.42
CA VAL A 167 9.06 15.24 6.76
C VAL A 167 10.22 16.11 6.28
N THR A 168 9.94 17.30 5.73
CA THR A 168 10.97 18.26 5.29
C THR A 168 11.79 18.80 6.47
N MET A 169 11.15 19.05 7.63
CA MET A 169 11.87 19.47 8.84
C MET A 169 12.81 18.38 9.37
N ILE A 170 12.39 17.12 9.33
CA ILE A 170 13.18 15.98 9.81
C ILE A 170 14.33 15.67 8.83
N ARG A 171 14.06 15.77 7.55
CA ARG A 171 14.99 15.48 6.47
C ARG A 171 14.86 16.53 5.34
N PRO A 172 15.65 17.60 5.36
CA PRO A 172 15.54 18.70 4.40
C PRO A 172 15.71 18.31 2.93
N GLN A 173 16.35 17.17 2.66
CA GLN A 173 16.55 16.63 1.30
C GLN A 173 15.29 15.96 0.73
N THR A 174 14.29 15.68 1.56
CA THR A 174 13.08 14.92 1.15
C THR A 174 12.33 15.53 -0.04
N PRO A 175 12.13 16.85 -0.17
CA PRO A 175 11.48 17.40 -1.34
C PRO A 175 12.20 17.09 -2.65
N TYR A 176 13.52 17.10 -2.63
CA TYR A 176 14.35 16.70 -3.77
C TYR A 176 14.22 15.20 -4.06
N ASP A 177 14.34 14.34 -3.04
CA ASP A 177 14.20 12.90 -3.17
C ASP A 177 12.81 12.52 -3.71
N LEU A 178 11.74 13.18 -3.23
CA LEU A 178 10.37 12.99 -3.71
C LEU A 178 10.24 13.38 -5.19
N LEU A 179 10.80 14.50 -5.61
CA LEU A 179 10.78 14.94 -7.01
C LEU A 179 11.53 13.97 -7.91
N VAL A 180 12.73 13.56 -7.53
CA VAL A 180 13.54 12.60 -8.30
C VAL A 180 12.81 11.26 -8.42
N ASN A 181 12.22 10.76 -7.33
CA ASN A 181 11.47 9.51 -7.33
C ASN A 181 10.12 9.62 -8.05
N LEU A 182 9.57 10.83 -8.21
CA LEU A 182 8.34 11.07 -8.96
C LEU A 182 8.59 11.07 -10.47
N ILE A 183 9.78 11.48 -10.91
CA ILE A 183 10.15 11.55 -12.33
C ILE A 183 10.60 10.18 -12.85
N ARG A 184 11.25 9.39 -12.02
CA ARG A 184 11.64 8.01 -12.33
C ARG A 184 10.45 7.06 -12.28
#